data_a77c3963565d9aee1e87adc9195b31a5
#
_entry.id   a77c3963565d9aee1e87adc9195b31a5
#
_cell.length_a   1.000
_cell.length_b   1.000
_cell.length_c   1.000
_cell.angle_alpha   90.00
_cell.angle_beta   90.00
_cell.angle_gamma   90.00
#
_symmetry.space_group_name_H-M   'P 1'
#
loop_
_entity.id
_entity.type
_entity.pdbx_description
1 polymer ?
#
loop_
_entity_poly.entity_id
_entity_poly.type
_entity_poly.pdbx_seq_one_letter_code
_entity_poly.pdbx_strand_id
1 'polypeptide(L)'
;LLDLFASREIAATFFIPFGPDRSGRAVRRLFEQPGFLRRMWRLGAPGRYGLRTILSGTLIPSVPIGSARPDILRSVAAEGHEVGLHGYDHVRWQDRLGDLTPYEVALELEMASRAYQGIFGQLPRASAAPGWRTNERALLAQETLGLHYASDVRGRRPFWPVVLGRRLETLQIPVTMPTLDEIFAWEGPERRGPERALLGALVPGSANVLAVHAEIAGGSALPILREFISMARDRGYSISRLEDLARDVLGSGEQLPSCGIGLGR
;
A
#
# COMPACT_ATOMS: atom_id res chain seq x y z
N LEU A 1 11.29 8.49 8.67
CA LEU A 1 10.99 8.32 7.25
C LEU A 1 10.74 9.66 6.56
N LEU A 2 9.92 10.54 7.14
CA LEU A 2 9.67 11.89 6.62
C LEU A 2 10.97 12.72 6.57
N ASP A 3 11.80 12.68 7.60
CA ASP A 3 13.11 13.35 7.60
C ASP A 3 14.02 12.88 6.45
N LEU A 4 13.99 11.57 6.14
CA LEU A 4 14.71 11.03 4.99
C LEU A 4 14.18 11.61 3.68
N PHE A 5 12.87 11.65 3.53
CA PHE A 5 12.24 12.20 2.32
C PHE A 5 12.49 13.69 2.18
N ALA A 6 12.31 14.46 3.25
CA ALA A 6 12.62 15.90 3.27
C ALA A 6 14.10 16.18 2.91
N SER A 7 15.04 15.44 3.52
CA SER A 7 16.48 15.61 3.25
C SER A 7 16.90 15.24 1.82
N ARG A 8 16.05 14.55 1.10
CA ARG A 8 16.25 14.09 -0.28
C ARG A 8 15.29 14.74 -1.27
N GLU A 9 14.47 15.70 -0.84
CA GLU A 9 13.46 16.36 -1.67
C GLU A 9 12.57 15.34 -2.42
N ILE A 10 12.08 14.33 -1.67
CA ILE A 10 11.23 13.28 -2.19
C ILE A 10 9.81 13.50 -1.70
N ALA A 11 8.86 13.55 -2.62
CA ALA A 11 7.44 13.36 -2.34
C ALA A 11 7.04 11.90 -2.59
N ALA A 12 6.22 11.33 -1.71
CA ALA A 12 5.75 9.96 -1.79
C ALA A 12 4.25 9.87 -1.59
N THR A 13 3.65 8.73 -1.91
CA THR A 13 2.24 8.44 -1.64
C THR A 13 2.11 7.57 -0.39
N PHE A 14 1.27 7.99 0.55
CA PHE A 14 0.95 7.28 1.78
C PHE A 14 -0.48 6.76 1.72
N PHE A 15 -0.66 5.46 1.73
CA PHE A 15 -1.96 4.83 1.84
C PHE A 15 -2.24 4.46 3.29
N ILE A 16 -3.31 5.02 3.86
CA ILE A 16 -3.61 4.95 5.29
C ILE A 16 -4.94 4.22 5.53
N PRO A 17 -4.99 3.23 6.44
CA PRO A 17 -6.25 2.69 6.93
C PRO A 17 -6.89 3.67 7.92
N PHE A 18 -8.18 3.99 7.73
CA PHE A 18 -8.86 5.01 8.54
C PHE A 18 -9.68 4.44 9.70
N GLY A 19 -9.90 3.15 9.70
CA GLY A 19 -10.67 2.44 10.72
C GLY A 19 -9.82 1.90 11.88
N PRO A 20 -10.40 0.97 12.64
CA PRO A 20 -9.81 0.48 13.87
C PRO A 20 -8.55 -0.38 13.60
N ASP A 21 -7.52 -0.18 14.43
CA ASP A 21 -6.38 -1.09 14.48
C ASP A 21 -6.82 -2.45 15.07
N ARG A 22 -6.98 -3.43 14.21
CA ARG A 22 -7.30 -4.81 14.59
C ARG A 22 -6.14 -5.77 14.34
N SER A 23 -4.92 -5.27 14.36
CA SER A 23 -3.70 -6.05 14.10
C SER A 23 -3.58 -7.30 14.99
N GLY A 24 -4.07 -7.24 16.23
CA GLY A 24 -4.14 -8.39 17.12
C GLY A 24 -5.02 -9.53 16.61
N ARG A 25 -6.02 -9.26 15.76
CA ARG A 25 -6.85 -10.32 15.15
C ARG A 25 -6.09 -11.10 14.07
N ALA A 26 -5.00 -10.55 13.54
CA ALA A 26 -4.11 -11.26 12.64
C ALA A 26 -3.43 -12.47 13.30
N VAL A 27 -3.52 -12.60 14.64
CA VAL A 27 -3.14 -13.83 15.37
C VAL A 27 -3.89 -15.07 14.85
N ARG A 28 -5.11 -14.92 14.29
CA ARG A 28 -5.79 -16.03 13.60
C ARG A 28 -4.95 -16.65 12.47
N ARG A 29 -4.13 -15.83 11.79
CA ARG A 29 -3.23 -16.32 10.73
C ARG A 29 -2.18 -17.30 11.24
N LEU A 30 -1.88 -17.28 12.56
CA LEU A 30 -1.01 -18.27 13.21
C LEU A 30 -1.55 -19.69 13.05
N PHE A 31 -2.87 -19.83 13.09
CA PHE A 31 -3.54 -21.13 12.99
C PHE A 31 -3.90 -21.49 11.55
N GLU A 32 -4.06 -20.52 10.67
CA GLU A 32 -4.53 -20.69 9.30
C GLU A 32 -3.38 -20.75 8.27
N GLN A 33 -2.18 -20.23 8.59
CA GLN A 33 -1.04 -20.18 7.67
C GLN A 33 0.20 -20.87 8.23
N PRO A 34 0.53 -22.09 7.78
CA PRO A 34 1.78 -22.75 8.15
C PRO A 34 3.00 -21.86 7.87
N GLY A 35 3.86 -21.68 8.88
CA GLY A 35 5.06 -20.86 8.75
C GLY A 35 4.90 -19.35 9.04
N PHE A 36 3.69 -18.87 9.37
CA PHE A 36 3.45 -17.47 9.77
C PHE A 36 4.33 -17.08 10.98
N LEU A 37 4.39 -17.90 12.03
CA LEU A 37 5.26 -17.67 13.19
C LEU A 37 6.74 -17.56 12.80
N ARG A 38 7.22 -18.46 11.95
CA ARG A 38 8.62 -18.47 11.50
C ARG A 38 8.95 -17.19 10.72
N ARG A 39 7.98 -16.70 9.92
CA ARG A 39 8.09 -15.44 9.18
C ARG A 39 8.09 -14.24 10.13
N MET A 40 7.16 -14.19 11.09
CA MET A 40 7.10 -13.15 12.12
C MET A 40 8.37 -13.08 12.97
N TRP A 41 8.93 -14.23 13.35
CA TRP A 41 10.19 -14.30 14.09
C TRP A 41 11.39 -13.81 13.25
N ARG A 42 11.48 -14.24 11.99
CA ARG A 42 12.54 -13.77 11.07
C ARG A 42 12.47 -12.27 10.83
N LEU A 43 11.28 -11.70 10.78
CA LEU A 43 11.05 -10.26 10.63
C LEU A 43 11.27 -9.47 11.93
N GLY A 44 11.54 -10.14 13.05
CA GLY A 44 11.71 -9.49 14.36
C GLY A 44 10.42 -8.80 14.86
N ALA A 45 9.26 -9.29 14.43
CA ALA A 45 7.97 -8.67 14.65
C ALA A 45 7.65 -8.35 16.14
N PRO A 46 7.95 -9.21 17.14
CA PRO A 46 7.68 -8.89 18.52
C PRO A 46 8.37 -7.61 19.03
N GLY A 47 9.58 -7.35 18.52
CA GLY A 47 10.33 -6.13 18.87
C GLY A 47 9.95 -4.89 18.04
N ARG A 48 9.33 -5.09 16.88
CA ARG A 48 9.00 -4.00 15.93
C ARG A 48 7.59 -3.46 16.09
N TYR A 49 6.60 -4.34 16.32
CA TYR A 49 5.20 -3.95 16.41
C TYR A 49 4.74 -3.58 17.83
N GLY A 50 5.51 -3.95 18.87
CA GLY A 50 5.15 -3.72 20.27
C GLY A 50 3.96 -4.56 20.74
N LEU A 51 3.92 -4.86 22.03
CA LEU A 51 2.85 -5.67 22.68
C LEU A 51 1.45 -5.06 22.49
N ARG A 52 1.34 -3.72 22.47
CA ARG A 52 0.07 -3.03 22.32
C ARG A 52 -0.57 -3.30 20.95
N THR A 53 0.20 -3.28 19.88
CA THR A 53 -0.27 -3.57 18.51
C THR A 53 -0.68 -5.04 18.38
N ILE A 54 0.11 -5.96 18.95
CA ILE A 54 -0.19 -7.40 18.94
C ILE A 54 -1.49 -7.71 19.68
N LEU A 55 -1.84 -6.94 20.71
CA LEU A 55 -3.04 -7.13 21.51
C LEU A 55 -4.22 -6.26 21.06
N SER A 56 -4.02 -5.33 20.11
CA SER A 56 -5.04 -4.40 19.63
C SER A 56 -6.19 -5.13 18.92
N GLY A 57 -7.41 -4.78 19.29
CA GLY A 57 -8.62 -5.41 18.75
C GLY A 57 -8.94 -6.81 19.26
N THR A 58 -8.16 -7.32 20.22
CA THR A 58 -8.43 -8.57 20.97
C THR A 58 -8.56 -8.30 22.46
N LEU A 59 -7.45 -8.12 23.18
CA LEU A 59 -7.43 -7.83 24.62
C LEU A 59 -7.42 -6.34 24.93
N ILE A 60 -7.02 -5.50 24.00
CA ILE A 60 -7.00 -4.04 24.11
C ILE A 60 -7.99 -3.46 23.10
N PRO A 61 -8.82 -2.46 23.47
CA PRO A 61 -9.69 -1.77 22.53
C PRO A 61 -8.90 -1.22 21.34
N SER A 62 -9.42 -1.43 20.14
CA SER A 62 -8.81 -0.90 18.92
C SER A 62 -8.99 0.62 18.85
N VAL A 63 -7.91 1.31 18.47
CA VAL A 63 -7.93 2.75 18.21
C VAL A 63 -8.01 2.96 16.70
N PRO A 64 -8.81 3.92 16.19
CA PRO A 64 -8.79 4.25 14.77
C PRO A 64 -7.38 4.69 14.35
N ILE A 65 -6.83 4.09 13.30
CA ILE A 65 -5.44 4.37 12.88
C ILE A 65 -5.32 5.80 12.32
N GLY A 66 -5.97 6.07 11.19
CA GLY A 66 -5.86 7.37 10.53
C GLY A 66 -6.46 8.51 11.33
N SER A 67 -7.61 8.30 11.98
CA SER A 67 -8.30 9.34 12.75
C SER A 67 -7.74 9.59 14.15
N ALA A 68 -6.84 8.74 14.66
CA ALA A 68 -6.21 8.96 15.96
C ALA A 68 -5.23 10.14 15.96
N ARG A 69 -4.60 10.43 14.84
CA ARG A 69 -3.57 11.47 14.71
C ARG A 69 -3.76 12.26 13.40
N PRO A 70 -4.87 13.00 13.27
CA PRO A 70 -5.14 13.82 12.08
C PRO A 70 -4.09 14.93 11.86
N ASP A 71 -3.46 15.38 12.94
CA ASP A 71 -2.34 16.32 12.91
C ASP A 71 -1.16 15.79 12.09
N ILE A 72 -0.77 14.53 12.32
CA ILE A 72 0.33 13.88 11.56
C ILE A 72 -0.05 13.78 10.09
N LEU A 73 -1.27 13.33 9.78
CA LEU A 73 -1.69 13.17 8.38
C LEU A 73 -1.74 14.50 7.63
N ARG A 74 -2.19 15.57 8.30
CA ARG A 74 -2.14 16.92 7.72
C ARG A 74 -0.71 17.40 7.50
N SER A 75 0.21 17.12 8.43
CA SER A 75 1.63 17.43 8.25
C SER A 75 2.22 16.70 7.04
N VAL A 76 1.94 15.39 6.90
CA VAL A 76 2.37 14.60 5.74
C VAL A 76 1.89 15.24 4.43
N ALA A 77 0.62 15.64 4.35
CA ALA A 77 0.08 16.30 3.17
C ALA A 77 0.69 17.71 2.95
N ALA A 78 0.92 18.47 4.02
CA ALA A 78 1.54 19.81 3.95
C ALA A 78 3.00 19.77 3.48
N GLU A 79 3.70 18.66 3.72
CA GLU A 79 5.06 18.41 3.22
C GLU A 79 5.08 17.98 1.73
N GLY A 80 3.94 18.01 1.05
CA GLY A 80 3.82 17.70 -0.38
C GLY A 80 3.65 16.21 -0.71
N HIS A 81 3.50 15.36 0.29
CA HIS A 81 3.17 13.96 0.08
C HIS A 81 1.70 13.78 -0.28
N GLU A 82 1.40 12.76 -1.06
CA GLU A 82 0.03 12.33 -1.30
C GLU A 82 -0.45 11.41 -0.18
N VAL A 83 -1.73 11.54 0.20
CA VAL A 83 -2.40 10.62 1.12
C VAL A 83 -3.60 9.99 0.43
N GLY A 84 -3.69 8.66 0.45
CA GLY A 84 -4.79 7.89 -0.13
C GLY A 84 -5.38 6.88 0.87
N LEU A 85 -6.43 6.18 0.44
CA LEU A 85 -7.11 5.17 1.25
C LEU A 85 -6.36 3.83 1.27
N HIS A 86 -6.37 3.14 2.41
CA HIS A 86 -5.91 1.75 2.55
C HIS A 86 -6.98 0.86 3.19
N GLY A 87 -8.20 0.94 2.65
CA GLY A 87 -9.38 0.38 3.27
C GLY A 87 -9.81 1.16 4.53
N TYR A 88 -10.91 0.73 5.16
CA TYR A 88 -11.31 1.19 6.48
C TYR A 88 -10.74 0.27 7.55
N ASP A 89 -11.17 -0.99 7.59
CA ASP A 89 -10.61 -2.03 8.47
C ASP A 89 -9.62 -2.89 7.67
N HIS A 90 -8.33 -2.58 7.80
CA HIS A 90 -7.25 -3.25 7.09
C HIS A 90 -7.27 -4.78 7.24
N VAL A 91 -7.50 -5.28 8.46
CA VAL A 91 -7.51 -6.72 8.74
C VAL A 91 -8.76 -7.39 8.17
N ARG A 92 -9.91 -6.76 8.33
CA ARG A 92 -11.17 -7.27 7.75
C ARG A 92 -11.10 -7.33 6.23
N TRP A 93 -10.59 -6.28 5.60
CA TRP A 93 -10.39 -6.26 4.15
C TRP A 93 -9.49 -7.40 3.70
N GLN A 94 -8.29 -7.49 4.28
CA GLN A 94 -7.29 -8.47 3.84
C GLN A 94 -7.75 -9.92 4.05
N ASP A 95 -8.45 -10.22 5.15
CA ASP A 95 -8.81 -11.58 5.53
C ASP A 95 -10.19 -12.02 5.01
N ARG A 96 -11.11 -11.08 4.78
CA ARG A 96 -12.52 -11.40 4.55
C ARG A 96 -13.11 -10.82 3.26
N LEU A 97 -12.33 -10.11 2.43
CA LEU A 97 -12.86 -9.47 1.21
C LEU A 97 -13.66 -10.45 0.31
N GLY A 98 -13.22 -11.71 0.22
CA GLY A 98 -13.90 -12.74 -0.54
C GLY A 98 -15.30 -13.08 -0.04
N ASP A 99 -15.54 -12.92 1.26
CA ASP A 99 -16.80 -13.24 1.93
C ASP A 99 -17.76 -12.02 2.01
N LEU A 100 -17.22 -10.79 1.84
CA LEU A 100 -18.02 -9.57 1.94
C LEU A 100 -19.00 -9.45 0.78
N THR A 101 -20.22 -9.03 1.10
CA THR A 101 -21.21 -8.65 0.09
C THR A 101 -20.81 -7.38 -0.65
N PRO A 102 -21.36 -7.08 -1.84
CA PRO A 102 -21.11 -5.81 -2.54
C PRO A 102 -21.40 -4.58 -1.67
N TYR A 103 -22.46 -4.64 -0.86
CA TYR A 103 -22.83 -3.58 0.08
C TYR A 103 -21.76 -3.37 1.16
N GLU A 104 -21.26 -4.45 1.77
CA GLU A 104 -20.23 -4.36 2.80
C GLU A 104 -18.90 -3.82 2.26
N VAL A 105 -18.52 -4.21 1.04
CA VAL A 105 -17.32 -3.67 0.37
C VAL A 105 -17.49 -2.17 0.09
N ALA A 106 -18.64 -1.75 -0.42
CA ALA A 106 -18.92 -0.34 -0.65
C ALA A 106 -18.92 0.47 0.66
N LEU A 107 -19.51 -0.08 1.73
CA LEU A 107 -19.53 0.55 3.05
C LEU A 107 -18.13 0.73 3.64
N GLU A 108 -17.23 -0.27 3.50
CA GLU A 108 -15.83 -0.16 3.93
C GLU A 108 -15.12 1.02 3.26
N LEU A 109 -15.28 1.18 1.95
CA LEU A 109 -14.65 2.28 1.21
C LEU A 109 -15.31 3.62 1.52
N GLU A 110 -16.63 3.66 1.67
CA GLU A 110 -17.35 4.88 2.04
C GLU A 110 -16.97 5.36 3.44
N MET A 111 -16.86 4.48 4.42
CA MET A 111 -16.41 4.82 5.77
C MET A 111 -14.98 5.38 5.76
N ALA A 112 -14.08 4.78 4.99
CA ALA A 112 -12.72 5.28 4.80
C ALA A 112 -12.72 6.68 4.15
N SER A 113 -13.52 6.86 3.09
CA SER A 113 -13.66 8.13 2.38
C SER A 113 -14.21 9.24 3.28
N ARG A 114 -15.24 8.95 4.08
CA ARG A 114 -15.80 9.93 5.05
C ARG A 114 -14.78 10.31 6.12
N ALA A 115 -14.02 9.35 6.65
CA ALA A 115 -12.98 9.63 7.63
C ALA A 115 -11.84 10.48 7.02
N TYR A 116 -11.43 10.18 5.79
CA TYR A 116 -10.49 10.98 5.02
C TYR A 116 -11.01 12.42 4.84
N GLN A 117 -12.25 12.57 4.39
CA GLN A 117 -12.88 13.88 4.17
C GLN A 117 -12.96 14.71 5.46
N GLY A 118 -13.24 14.07 6.60
CA GLY A 118 -13.23 14.74 7.90
C GLY A 118 -11.86 15.30 8.31
N ILE A 119 -10.77 14.74 7.79
CA ILE A 119 -9.41 15.19 8.09
C ILE A 119 -8.95 16.25 7.08
N PHE A 120 -9.19 16.04 5.79
CA PHE A 120 -8.63 16.84 4.71
C PHE A 120 -9.60 17.83 4.08
N GLY A 121 -10.89 17.76 4.39
CA GLY A 121 -11.93 18.65 3.83
C GLY A 121 -12.28 18.36 2.35
N GLN A 122 -11.69 17.31 1.75
CA GLN A 122 -11.89 16.92 0.36
C GLN A 122 -12.03 15.40 0.24
N LEU A 123 -12.58 14.92 -0.88
CA LEU A 123 -12.68 13.51 -1.16
C LEU A 123 -11.30 12.90 -1.50
N PRO A 124 -11.06 11.62 -1.17
CA PRO A 124 -9.85 10.93 -1.59
C PRO A 124 -9.82 10.75 -3.11
N ARG A 125 -8.63 10.76 -3.70
CA ARG A 125 -8.43 10.56 -5.14
C ARG A 125 -7.82 9.20 -5.46
N ALA A 126 -7.23 8.54 -4.46
CA ALA A 126 -6.51 7.31 -4.65
C ALA A 126 -6.75 6.31 -3.53
N SER A 127 -6.60 5.03 -3.86
CA SER A 127 -6.60 3.94 -2.88
C SER A 127 -5.54 2.90 -3.18
N ALA A 128 -5.21 2.07 -2.18
CA ALA A 128 -4.48 0.83 -2.35
C ALA A 128 -5.12 -0.26 -1.48
N ALA A 129 -5.28 -1.44 -2.03
CA ALA A 129 -5.91 -2.56 -1.32
C ALA A 129 -4.96 -3.19 -0.29
N PRO A 130 -5.39 -3.38 0.97
CA PRO A 130 -4.64 -4.14 1.96
C PRO A 130 -4.23 -5.52 1.43
N GLY A 131 -2.91 -5.80 1.49
CA GLY A 131 -2.35 -7.07 1.05
C GLY A 131 -2.56 -7.40 -0.43
N TRP A 132 -2.77 -6.38 -1.27
CA TRP A 132 -3.12 -6.54 -2.70
C TRP A 132 -4.36 -7.43 -2.92
N ARG A 133 -5.28 -7.40 -1.95
CA ARG A 133 -6.54 -8.14 -2.04
C ARG A 133 -7.59 -7.27 -2.69
N THR A 134 -7.96 -7.60 -3.92
CA THR A 134 -9.03 -6.95 -4.65
C THR A 134 -9.92 -7.98 -5.36
N ASN A 135 -11.11 -7.57 -5.74
CA ASN A 135 -12.06 -8.35 -6.53
C ASN A 135 -12.98 -7.40 -7.31
N GLU A 136 -13.85 -7.95 -8.15
CA GLU A 136 -14.77 -7.15 -8.96
C GLU A 136 -15.63 -6.19 -8.12
N ARG A 137 -16.08 -6.61 -6.94
CA ARG A 137 -16.90 -5.77 -6.03
C ARG A 137 -16.10 -4.56 -5.54
N ALA A 138 -14.83 -4.75 -5.20
CA ALA A 138 -13.94 -3.67 -4.77
C ALA A 138 -13.69 -2.67 -5.89
N LEU A 139 -13.41 -3.15 -7.11
CA LEU A 139 -13.20 -2.31 -8.28
C LEU A 139 -14.44 -1.47 -8.61
N LEU A 140 -15.64 -2.07 -8.60
CA LEU A 140 -16.89 -1.36 -8.84
C LEU A 140 -17.18 -0.32 -7.74
N ALA A 141 -16.87 -0.62 -6.49
CA ALA A 141 -17.04 0.32 -5.39
C ALA A 141 -16.06 1.51 -5.47
N GLN A 142 -14.81 1.28 -5.90
CA GLN A 142 -13.83 2.32 -6.17
C GLN A 142 -14.27 3.24 -7.33
N GLU A 143 -14.78 2.65 -8.41
CA GLU A 143 -15.39 3.38 -9.53
C GLU A 143 -16.52 4.31 -9.05
N THR A 144 -17.40 3.80 -8.17
CA THR A 144 -18.52 4.58 -7.61
C THR A 144 -18.05 5.74 -6.74
N LEU A 145 -16.91 5.59 -6.05
CA LEU A 145 -16.29 6.68 -5.28
C LEU A 145 -15.61 7.74 -6.16
N GLY A 146 -15.44 7.49 -7.45
CA GLY A 146 -14.79 8.41 -8.37
C GLY A 146 -13.29 8.56 -8.12
N LEU A 147 -12.62 7.50 -7.70
CA LEU A 147 -11.17 7.51 -7.53
C LEU A 147 -10.48 7.66 -8.89
N HIS A 148 -9.41 8.44 -8.95
CA HIS A 148 -8.64 8.64 -10.17
C HIS A 148 -7.80 7.41 -10.48
N TYR A 149 -7.22 6.79 -9.47
CA TYR A 149 -6.44 5.56 -9.60
C TYR A 149 -6.47 4.73 -8.31
N ALA A 150 -6.07 3.47 -8.46
CA ALA A 150 -5.83 2.57 -7.34
C ALA A 150 -4.56 1.74 -7.56
N SER A 151 -3.92 1.30 -6.47
CA SER A 151 -2.73 0.44 -6.46
C SER A 151 -3.02 -0.88 -5.74
N ASP A 152 -3.96 -1.65 -6.30
CA ASP A 152 -4.56 -2.80 -5.61
C ASP A 152 -3.91 -4.13 -5.93
N VAL A 153 -3.00 -4.17 -6.88
CA VAL A 153 -2.48 -5.42 -7.41
C VAL A 153 -0.96 -5.38 -7.62
N ARG A 154 -0.39 -6.56 -7.81
CA ARG A 154 0.96 -6.72 -8.34
C ARG A 154 0.87 -6.83 -9.86
N GLY A 155 1.83 -6.25 -10.56
CA GLY A 155 1.83 -6.28 -12.04
C GLY A 155 3.07 -5.66 -12.64
N ARG A 156 3.03 -5.36 -13.92
CA ARG A 156 4.21 -4.83 -14.66
C ARG A 156 4.04 -3.40 -15.14
N ARG A 157 2.82 -2.95 -15.39
CA ARG A 157 2.51 -1.61 -15.93
C ARG A 157 1.08 -1.21 -15.58
N PRO A 158 0.76 0.09 -15.61
CA PRO A 158 -0.60 0.57 -15.44
C PRO A 158 -1.57 -0.02 -16.47
N PHE A 159 -2.84 -0.18 -16.06
CA PHE A 159 -3.88 -0.74 -16.91
C PHE A 159 -5.28 -0.31 -16.47
N TRP A 160 -6.24 -0.42 -17.40
CA TRP A 160 -7.65 -0.23 -17.09
C TRP A 160 -8.28 -1.59 -16.70
N PRO A 161 -8.90 -1.69 -15.52
CA PRO A 161 -9.58 -2.93 -15.14
C PRO A 161 -10.84 -3.13 -15.96
N VAL A 162 -11.13 -4.39 -16.26
CA VAL A 162 -12.36 -4.81 -16.95
C VAL A 162 -13.17 -5.70 -16.02
N VAL A 163 -14.40 -5.30 -15.74
CA VAL A 163 -15.35 -6.04 -14.92
C VAL A 163 -16.63 -6.27 -15.72
N LEU A 164 -17.08 -7.51 -15.82
CA LEU A 164 -18.27 -7.91 -16.60
C LEU A 164 -18.25 -7.36 -18.04
N GLY A 165 -17.07 -7.35 -18.68
CA GLY A 165 -16.90 -6.84 -20.03
C GLY A 165 -16.85 -5.32 -20.17
N ARG A 166 -17.02 -4.55 -19.08
CA ARG A 166 -16.93 -3.09 -19.06
C ARG A 166 -15.58 -2.64 -18.53
N ARG A 167 -14.88 -1.78 -19.29
CA ARG A 167 -13.70 -1.07 -18.80
C ARG A 167 -14.11 -0.07 -17.73
N LEU A 168 -13.41 -0.05 -16.61
CA LEU A 168 -13.58 0.92 -15.54
C LEU A 168 -12.66 2.13 -15.76
N GLU A 169 -13.03 3.27 -15.17
CA GLU A 169 -12.30 4.55 -15.29
C GLU A 169 -11.29 4.77 -14.15
N THR A 170 -11.33 3.95 -13.09
CA THR A 170 -10.31 3.98 -12.03
C THR A 170 -9.07 3.24 -12.51
N LEU A 171 -8.01 3.99 -12.87
CA LEU A 171 -6.74 3.45 -13.36
C LEU A 171 -6.10 2.54 -12.31
N GLN A 172 -5.62 1.37 -12.68
CA GLN A 172 -4.80 0.53 -11.82
C GLN A 172 -3.30 0.79 -12.07
N ILE A 173 -2.59 1.18 -11.00
CA ILE A 173 -1.13 1.33 -11.00
C ILE A 173 -0.56 0.23 -10.10
N PRO A 174 -0.12 -0.90 -10.67
CA PRO A 174 0.34 -2.04 -9.89
C PRO A 174 1.68 -1.76 -9.20
N VAL A 175 1.90 -2.41 -8.06
CA VAL A 175 3.24 -2.52 -7.47
C VAL A 175 4.06 -3.45 -8.34
N THR A 176 5.19 -2.96 -8.86
CA THR A 176 6.02 -3.67 -9.84
C THR A 176 7.29 -4.25 -9.23
N MET A 177 7.74 -3.71 -8.09
CA MET A 177 8.98 -4.09 -7.42
C MET A 177 8.71 -5.03 -6.23
N PRO A 178 9.67 -5.86 -5.83
CA PRO A 178 9.56 -6.60 -4.58
C PRO A 178 9.54 -5.64 -3.39
N THR A 179 8.82 -6.00 -2.32
CA THR A 179 8.87 -5.27 -1.06
C THR A 179 10.09 -5.67 -0.23
N LEU A 180 10.45 -4.84 0.75
CA LEU A 180 11.51 -5.20 1.70
C LEU A 180 11.17 -6.47 2.48
N ASP A 181 9.89 -6.68 2.82
CA ASP A 181 9.44 -7.89 3.52
C ASP A 181 9.63 -9.15 2.67
N GLU A 182 9.35 -9.07 1.38
CA GLU A 182 9.58 -10.17 0.44
C GLU A 182 11.07 -10.45 0.30
N ILE A 183 11.90 -9.41 0.17
CA ILE A 183 13.36 -9.57 0.07
C ILE A 183 13.91 -10.23 1.34
N PHE A 184 13.49 -9.79 2.53
CA PHE A 184 13.90 -10.41 3.79
C PHE A 184 13.43 -11.87 3.93
N ALA A 185 12.29 -12.22 3.31
CA ALA A 185 11.80 -13.60 3.30
C ALA A 185 12.53 -14.51 2.33
N TRP A 186 13.05 -13.97 1.22
CA TRP A 186 13.75 -14.74 0.17
C TRP A 186 15.24 -14.96 0.44
N GLU A 187 15.82 -14.34 1.45
CA GLU A 187 17.25 -14.44 1.72
C GLU A 187 17.71 -15.88 1.93
N GLY A 188 18.24 -16.46 0.87
CA GLY A 188 19.14 -17.61 0.90
C GLY A 188 20.57 -17.19 1.28
N PRO A 189 21.53 -18.15 1.35
CA PRO A 189 22.89 -17.91 1.82
C PRO A 189 23.74 -16.96 0.94
N GLU A 190 23.30 -16.61 -0.26
CA GLU A 190 23.98 -15.66 -1.16
C GLU A 190 23.41 -14.23 -0.98
N ARG A 191 23.81 -13.58 0.10
CA ARG A 191 23.37 -12.23 0.45
C ARG A 191 23.98 -11.17 -0.47
N ARG A 192 23.26 -10.76 -1.48
CA ARG A 192 23.35 -9.38 -1.98
C ARG A 192 22.56 -8.53 -1.00
N GLY A 193 23.09 -7.37 -0.55
CA GLY A 193 22.33 -6.50 0.37
C GLY A 193 20.94 -6.19 -0.18
N PRO A 194 19.91 -6.05 0.68
CA PRO A 194 18.52 -5.81 0.24
C PRO A 194 18.38 -4.61 -0.70
N GLU A 195 19.19 -3.56 -0.49
CA GLU A 195 19.26 -2.36 -1.35
C GLU A 195 19.69 -2.71 -2.78
N ARG A 196 20.62 -3.67 -2.94
CA ARG A 196 21.06 -4.15 -4.26
C ARG A 196 20.02 -5.03 -4.94
N ALA A 197 19.26 -5.79 -4.16
CA ALA A 197 18.15 -6.57 -4.67
C ALA A 197 17.06 -5.65 -5.23
N LEU A 198 16.71 -4.57 -4.50
CA LEU A 198 15.80 -3.54 -5.00
C LEU A 198 16.34 -2.87 -6.26
N LEU A 199 17.63 -2.52 -6.26
CA LEU A 199 18.28 -1.86 -7.39
C LEU A 199 18.30 -2.75 -8.65
N GLY A 200 18.47 -4.05 -8.46
CA GLY A 200 18.42 -5.06 -9.54
C GLY A 200 17.01 -5.32 -10.07
N ALA A 201 15.98 -4.94 -9.32
CA ALA A 201 14.59 -5.06 -9.74
C ALA A 201 14.10 -3.85 -10.57
N LEU A 202 14.88 -2.77 -10.65
CA LEU A 202 14.53 -1.61 -11.46
C LEU A 202 14.59 -1.96 -12.95
N VAL A 203 13.54 -1.61 -13.67
CA VAL A 203 13.42 -1.77 -15.13
C VAL A 203 13.55 -0.39 -15.78
N PRO A 204 14.62 -0.12 -16.55
CA PRO A 204 14.77 1.15 -17.26
C PRO A 204 13.62 1.44 -18.21
N GLY A 205 13.19 2.69 -18.29
CA GLY A 205 12.11 3.12 -19.19
C GLY A 205 10.71 2.65 -18.77
N SER A 206 10.57 2.08 -17.57
CA SER A 206 9.29 1.62 -17.05
C SER A 206 8.95 2.30 -15.72
N ALA A 207 7.67 2.34 -15.39
CA ALA A 207 7.23 2.73 -14.05
C ALA A 207 7.66 1.67 -13.02
N ASN A 208 8.55 2.06 -12.10
CA ASN A 208 9.01 1.20 -11.01
C ASN A 208 8.28 1.61 -9.73
N VAL A 209 7.31 0.83 -9.32
CA VAL A 209 6.49 1.10 -8.12
C VAL A 209 6.94 0.20 -6.98
N LEU A 210 7.54 0.82 -5.96
CA LEU A 210 7.97 0.16 -4.72
C LEU A 210 6.97 0.46 -3.60
N ALA A 211 6.39 -0.58 -3.03
CA ALA A 211 5.62 -0.48 -1.80
C ALA A 211 6.49 -0.79 -0.58
N VAL A 212 6.38 0.03 0.45
CA VAL A 212 7.08 -0.16 1.73
C VAL A 212 6.10 0.02 2.89
N HIS A 213 6.27 -0.79 3.94
CA HIS A 213 5.56 -0.59 5.20
C HIS A 213 6.29 0.47 6.03
N ALA A 214 5.60 1.54 6.41
CA ALA A 214 6.22 2.70 7.07
C ALA A 214 6.92 2.34 8.38
N GLU A 215 6.38 1.39 9.15
CA GLU A 215 6.96 0.89 10.41
C GLU A 215 8.28 0.13 10.20
N ILE A 216 8.46 -0.52 9.05
CA ILE A 216 9.70 -1.22 8.69
C ILE A 216 10.68 -0.24 8.06
N ALA A 217 10.23 0.49 7.05
CA ALA A 217 11.04 1.43 6.28
C ALA A 217 11.46 2.68 7.09
N GLY A 218 10.64 3.11 8.04
CA GLY A 218 10.95 4.20 8.98
C GLY A 218 11.71 3.74 10.24
N GLY A 219 11.83 2.43 10.43
CA GLY A 219 12.53 1.80 11.55
C GLY A 219 13.84 1.15 11.12
N SER A 220 13.92 -0.16 11.33
CA SER A 220 15.16 -0.95 11.13
C SER A 220 15.64 -1.00 9.68
N ALA A 221 14.78 -0.81 8.69
CA ALA A 221 15.15 -0.80 7.28
C ALA A 221 15.39 0.62 6.72
N LEU A 222 15.37 1.66 7.56
CA LEU A 222 15.64 3.03 7.11
C LEU A 222 17.03 3.19 6.44
N PRO A 223 18.12 2.57 6.95
CA PRO A 223 19.41 2.63 6.27
C PRO A 223 19.39 1.98 4.87
N ILE A 224 18.67 0.85 4.73
CA ILE A 224 18.53 0.13 3.46
C ILE A 224 17.78 1.00 2.44
N LEU A 225 16.67 1.60 2.86
CA LEU A 225 15.89 2.48 1.98
C LEU A 225 16.70 3.71 1.57
N ARG A 226 17.45 4.30 2.49
CA ARG A 226 18.34 5.44 2.21
C ARG A 226 19.40 5.10 1.17
N GLU A 227 20.05 3.96 1.30
CA GLU A 227 21.06 3.48 0.37
C GLU A 227 20.46 3.18 -1.00
N PHE A 228 19.34 2.47 -1.05
CA PHE A 228 18.60 2.21 -2.29
C PHE A 228 18.24 3.51 -3.02
N ILE A 229 17.69 4.50 -2.33
CA ILE A 229 17.35 5.82 -2.90
C ILE A 229 18.59 6.49 -3.50
N SER A 230 19.72 6.47 -2.79
CA SER A 230 20.97 7.04 -3.28
C SER A 230 21.42 6.35 -4.57
N MET A 231 21.53 5.03 -4.54
CA MET A 231 21.95 4.22 -5.69
C MET A 231 21.01 4.33 -6.89
N ALA A 232 19.71 4.48 -6.67
CA ALA A 232 18.72 4.67 -7.74
C ALA A 232 18.91 6.04 -8.41
N ARG A 233 19.09 7.10 -7.62
CA ARG A 233 19.38 8.45 -8.15
C ARG A 233 20.70 8.54 -8.91
N ASP A 234 21.75 7.87 -8.42
CA ASP A 234 23.04 7.80 -9.11
C ASP A 234 22.94 7.13 -10.49
N ARG A 235 21.87 6.30 -10.69
CA ARG A 235 21.52 5.70 -11.99
C ARG A 235 20.54 6.54 -12.82
N GLY A 236 20.20 7.74 -12.38
CA GLY A 236 19.33 8.66 -13.09
C GLY A 236 17.84 8.42 -12.89
N TYR A 237 17.43 7.59 -11.90
CA TYR A 237 16.02 7.44 -11.57
C TYR A 237 15.52 8.63 -10.73
N SER A 238 14.38 9.19 -11.12
CA SER A 238 13.61 10.12 -10.29
C SER A 238 12.61 9.36 -9.41
N ILE A 239 12.26 9.94 -8.26
CA ILE A 239 11.29 9.38 -7.34
C ILE A 239 10.15 10.37 -7.20
N SER A 240 8.92 9.92 -7.42
CA SER A 240 7.73 10.75 -7.42
C SER A 240 6.56 10.06 -6.71
N ARG A 241 5.48 10.79 -6.47
CA ARG A 241 4.21 10.26 -5.98
C ARG A 241 3.54 9.42 -7.07
N LEU A 242 2.65 8.51 -6.67
CA LEU A 242 1.82 7.78 -7.64
C LEU A 242 0.84 8.71 -8.36
N GLU A 243 0.38 9.78 -7.72
CA GLU A 243 -0.43 10.83 -8.37
C GLU A 243 0.29 11.44 -9.57
N ASP A 244 1.59 11.71 -9.45
CA ASP A 244 2.39 12.27 -10.56
C ASP A 244 2.52 11.25 -11.68
N LEU A 245 2.81 9.98 -11.35
CA LEU A 245 2.83 8.89 -12.32
C LEU A 245 1.46 8.71 -12.99
N ALA A 246 0.36 8.76 -12.24
CA ALA A 246 -0.99 8.67 -12.81
C ALA A 246 -1.24 9.79 -13.82
N ARG A 247 -0.85 11.02 -13.48
CA ARG A 247 -0.98 12.20 -14.35
C ARG A 247 -0.16 12.03 -15.63
N ASP A 248 1.08 11.58 -15.52
CA ASP A 248 1.97 11.37 -16.65
C ASP A 248 1.42 10.29 -17.59
N VAL A 249 0.96 9.17 -17.03
CA VAL A 249 0.37 8.06 -17.78
C VAL A 249 -0.91 8.51 -18.50
N LEU A 250 -1.80 9.24 -17.85
CA LEU A 250 -3.03 9.75 -18.45
C LEU A 250 -2.76 10.85 -19.47
N GLY A 251 -1.74 11.67 -19.25
CA GLY A 251 -1.35 12.77 -20.16
C GLY A 251 -0.54 12.32 -21.38
N SER A 252 0.09 11.14 -21.34
CA SER A 252 0.96 10.66 -22.42
C SER A 252 0.22 10.29 -23.71
N GLY A 253 -1.09 10.06 -23.66
CA GLY A 253 -1.88 9.53 -24.76
C GLY A 253 -1.55 8.06 -25.10
N GLU A 254 -0.71 7.39 -24.32
CA GLU A 254 -0.39 5.97 -24.48
C GLU A 254 -1.65 5.10 -24.34
N GLN A 255 -1.86 4.17 -25.27
CA GLN A 255 -2.94 3.20 -25.14
C GLN A 255 -2.57 2.15 -24.09
N LEU A 256 -3.14 2.32 -22.90
CA LEU A 256 -2.98 1.35 -21.83
C LEU A 256 -3.78 0.07 -22.10
N PRO A 257 -3.25 -1.09 -21.69
CA PRO A 257 -3.99 -2.34 -21.78
C PRO A 257 -5.25 -2.30 -20.89
N SER A 258 -6.28 -3.01 -21.34
CA SER A 258 -7.45 -3.31 -20.54
C SER A 258 -7.46 -4.79 -20.21
N CYS A 259 -7.53 -5.15 -18.93
CA CYS A 259 -7.53 -6.55 -18.53
C CYS A 259 -8.41 -6.82 -17.31
N GLY A 260 -8.97 -8.01 -17.25
CA GLY A 260 -9.61 -8.52 -16.05
C GLY A 260 -8.58 -8.79 -14.97
N ILE A 261 -8.97 -8.61 -13.72
CA ILE A 261 -8.15 -9.03 -12.58
C ILE A 261 -8.47 -10.50 -12.30
N GLY A 262 -7.47 -11.36 -12.49
CA GLY A 262 -7.58 -12.76 -12.09
C GLY A 262 -7.71 -12.85 -10.58
N LEU A 263 -8.71 -13.60 -10.10
CA LEU A 263 -8.80 -13.96 -8.70
C LEU A 263 -7.57 -14.81 -8.37
N GLY A 264 -6.56 -14.20 -7.74
CA GLY A 264 -5.45 -14.96 -7.17
C GLY A 264 -6.01 -15.96 -6.16
N ARG A 265 -5.83 -17.26 -6.46
CA ARG A 265 -6.13 -18.36 -5.54
C ARG A 265 -5.11 -18.42 -4.42
#